data_65ce296f5c24ac1dd2a4edea7444656d
#
_entry.id   65ce296f5c24ac1dd2a4edea7444656d
#
_cell.length_a   1.000
_cell.length_b   1.000
_cell.length_c   1.000
_cell.angle_alpha   90.00
_cell.angle_beta   90.00
_cell.angle_gamma   90.00
#
_symmetry.space_group_name_H-M   'P 1'
#
loop_
_entity.id
_entity.type
_entity.pdbx_description
1 polymer ?
#
loop_
_entity_poly.entity_id
_entity_poly.type
_entity_poly.pdbx_seq_one_letter_code
_entity_poly.pdbx_strand_id
1 'polypeptide(L)'
;MRESIIKKLKEKGLKLTSQRLAIIEVLVDMTPAHPSADIIYQDARKKGKRLSLSTVYATLNELSKHGIIKMLEFDRMENRYEANTAEHINLICKGCKKIMDYKPPFIVDTHEISKKCRFWVTDSRLEYYGYCQECSKK
;
A
#
# COMPACT_ATOMS: atom_id res chain seq x y z
N MET A 1 2.78 -13.09 4.15
CA MET A 1 2.24 -11.92 3.40
C MET A 1 2.18 -12.17 1.90
N ARG A 2 3.27 -12.62 1.29
CA ARG A 2 3.32 -12.92 -0.15
C ARG A 2 2.23 -13.91 -0.58
N GLU A 3 2.07 -14.99 0.16
CA GLU A 3 1.12 -16.05 -0.15
C GLU A 3 -0.33 -15.58 -0.06
N SER A 4 -0.64 -14.73 0.93
CA SER A 4 -1.98 -14.19 1.08
C SER A 4 -2.34 -13.22 -0.05
N ILE A 5 -1.35 -12.46 -0.53
CA ILE A 5 -1.53 -11.55 -1.67
C ILE A 5 -1.80 -12.35 -2.94
N ILE A 6 -1.01 -13.40 -3.18
CA ILE A 6 -1.18 -14.28 -4.34
C ILE A 6 -2.57 -14.94 -4.31
N LYS A 7 -3.01 -15.36 -3.13
CA LYS A 7 -4.34 -15.95 -2.95
C LYS A 7 -5.44 -14.95 -3.33
N LYS A 8 -5.34 -13.71 -2.85
CA LYS A 8 -6.29 -12.64 -3.20
C LYS A 8 -6.33 -12.39 -4.71
N LEU A 9 -5.15 -12.36 -5.34
CA LEU A 9 -5.02 -12.15 -6.76
C LEU A 9 -5.80 -13.21 -7.54
N LYS A 10 -5.64 -14.46 -7.16
CA LYS A 10 -6.36 -15.59 -7.78
C LYS A 10 -7.86 -15.51 -7.52
N GLU A 11 -8.26 -15.15 -6.32
CA GLU A 11 -9.67 -14.99 -5.95
C GLU A 11 -10.35 -13.90 -6.79
N LYS A 12 -9.62 -12.89 -7.21
CA LYS A 12 -10.12 -11.82 -8.08
C LYS A 12 -10.09 -12.18 -9.56
N GLY A 13 -9.70 -13.42 -9.89
CA GLY A 13 -9.64 -13.89 -11.26
C GLY A 13 -8.48 -13.34 -12.07
N LEU A 14 -7.47 -12.80 -11.42
CA LEU A 14 -6.30 -12.26 -12.10
C LEU A 14 -5.21 -13.32 -12.22
N LYS A 15 -4.54 -13.36 -13.38
CA LYS A 15 -3.42 -14.26 -13.59
C LYS A 15 -2.19 -13.79 -12.82
N LEU A 16 -1.46 -14.74 -12.27
CA LEU A 16 -0.15 -14.46 -11.67
C LEU A 16 0.91 -14.44 -12.77
N THR A 17 1.10 -13.27 -13.37
CA THR A 17 2.14 -13.09 -14.38
C THR A 17 3.49 -12.84 -13.71
N SER A 18 4.58 -13.00 -14.45
CA SER A 18 5.92 -12.73 -13.92
C SER A 18 6.08 -11.26 -13.51
N GLN A 19 5.43 -10.35 -14.23
CA GLN A 19 5.46 -8.92 -13.92
C GLN A 19 4.74 -8.61 -12.61
N ARG A 20 3.54 -9.16 -12.42
CA ARG A 20 2.77 -8.98 -11.19
C ARG A 20 3.51 -9.57 -9.99
N LEU A 21 4.06 -10.77 -10.17
CA LEU A 21 4.84 -11.41 -9.11
C LEU A 21 6.04 -10.59 -8.71
N ALA A 22 6.77 -10.06 -9.69
CA ALA A 22 7.94 -9.22 -9.42
C ALA A 22 7.59 -7.99 -8.58
N ILE A 23 6.49 -7.30 -8.93
CA ILE A 23 6.02 -6.13 -8.18
C ILE A 23 5.59 -6.52 -6.76
N ILE A 24 4.84 -7.60 -6.63
CA ILE A 24 4.38 -8.10 -5.32
C ILE A 24 5.57 -8.43 -4.43
N GLU A 25 6.56 -9.12 -4.95
CA GLU A 25 7.75 -9.48 -4.19
C GLU A 25 8.53 -8.25 -3.71
N VAL A 26 8.70 -7.25 -4.57
CA VAL A 26 9.35 -6.00 -4.17
C VAL A 26 8.60 -5.32 -3.03
N LEU A 27 7.28 -5.20 -3.15
CA LEU A 27 6.46 -4.58 -2.10
C LEU A 27 6.52 -5.34 -0.78
N VAL A 28 6.44 -6.65 -0.83
CA VAL A 28 6.52 -7.50 0.37
C VAL A 28 7.87 -7.34 1.05
N ASP A 29 8.95 -7.35 0.26
CA ASP A 29 10.31 -7.19 0.79
C ASP A 29 10.54 -5.82 1.39
N MET A 30 9.86 -4.79 0.91
CA MET A 30 10.01 -3.43 1.40
C MET A 30 9.09 -3.12 2.60
N THR A 31 8.18 -4.01 2.96
CA THR A 31 7.31 -3.83 4.12
C THR A 31 8.17 -3.67 5.40
N PRO A 32 7.89 -2.71 6.29
CA PRO A 32 6.72 -1.82 6.34
C PRO A 32 6.89 -0.48 5.61
N ALA A 33 7.88 -0.32 4.75
CA ALA A 33 8.05 0.92 4.00
C ALA A 33 6.88 1.14 3.03
N HIS A 34 6.72 2.40 2.64
CA HIS A 34 5.67 2.82 1.72
C HIS A 34 6.35 3.44 0.49
N PRO A 35 6.85 2.61 -0.44
CA PRO A 35 7.62 3.11 -1.57
C PRO A 35 6.74 3.75 -2.64
N SER A 36 7.32 4.71 -3.38
CA SER A 36 6.74 5.24 -4.60
C SER A 36 6.97 4.27 -5.76
N ALA A 37 6.30 4.51 -6.88
CA ALA A 37 6.50 3.68 -8.08
C ALA A 37 7.95 3.73 -8.57
N ASP A 38 8.60 4.89 -8.50
CA ASP A 38 9.99 5.03 -8.91
C ASP A 38 10.93 4.17 -8.06
N ILE A 39 10.73 4.16 -6.76
CA ILE A 39 11.53 3.34 -5.84
C ILE A 39 11.30 1.85 -6.12
N ILE A 40 10.06 1.46 -6.34
CA ILE A 40 9.71 0.07 -6.70
C ILE A 40 10.41 -0.33 -8.00
N TYR A 41 10.37 0.55 -8.99
CA TYR A 41 11.03 0.34 -10.27
C TYR A 41 12.54 0.14 -10.11
N GLN A 42 13.19 1.03 -9.35
CA GLN A 42 14.63 0.95 -9.10
C GLN A 42 15.01 -0.34 -8.36
N ASP A 43 14.25 -0.71 -7.35
CA ASP A 43 14.49 -1.92 -6.59
C ASP A 43 14.31 -3.17 -7.46
N ALA A 44 13.27 -3.19 -8.29
CA ALA A 44 13.05 -4.29 -9.23
C ALA A 44 14.25 -4.44 -10.20
N ARG A 45 14.76 -3.32 -10.70
CA ARG A 45 15.94 -3.33 -11.58
C ARG A 45 17.17 -3.89 -10.88
N LYS A 46 17.41 -3.49 -9.64
CA LYS A 46 18.54 -4.01 -8.83
C LYS A 46 18.45 -5.53 -8.66
N LYS A 47 17.25 -6.07 -8.61
CA LYS A 47 17.00 -7.50 -8.47
C LYS A 47 16.97 -8.24 -9.81
N GLY A 48 17.35 -7.56 -10.88
CA GLY A 48 17.42 -8.16 -12.21
C GLY A 48 16.07 -8.31 -12.92
N LYS A 49 15.04 -7.66 -12.43
CA LYS A 49 13.72 -7.69 -13.08
C LYS A 49 13.69 -6.69 -14.24
N ARG A 50 13.26 -7.14 -15.40
CA ARG A 50 13.19 -6.31 -16.61
C ARG A 50 11.77 -5.74 -16.77
N LEU A 51 11.50 -4.64 -16.08
CA LEU A 51 10.22 -3.96 -16.15
C LEU A 51 10.45 -2.52 -16.55
N SER A 52 9.60 -2.00 -17.44
CA SER A 52 9.60 -0.56 -17.72
C SER A 52 8.87 0.18 -16.61
N LEU A 53 9.17 1.47 -16.47
CA LEU A 53 8.47 2.30 -15.48
C LEU A 53 6.96 2.35 -15.76
N SER A 54 6.55 2.42 -17.03
CA SER A 54 5.14 2.40 -17.39
C SER A 54 4.47 1.09 -17.01
N THR A 55 5.15 -0.04 -17.14
CA THR A 55 4.63 -1.34 -16.70
C THR A 55 4.47 -1.37 -15.19
N VAL A 56 5.42 -0.81 -14.44
CA VAL A 56 5.32 -0.70 -12.97
C VAL A 56 4.07 0.09 -12.59
N TYR A 57 3.87 1.28 -13.17
CA TYR A 57 2.68 2.09 -12.89
C TYR A 57 1.38 1.37 -13.24
N ALA A 58 1.32 0.75 -14.43
CA ALA A 58 0.12 0.04 -14.86
C ALA A 58 -0.21 -1.13 -13.92
N THR A 59 0.81 -1.88 -13.51
CA THR A 59 0.63 -3.02 -12.61
C THR A 59 0.19 -2.56 -11.22
N LEU A 60 0.82 -1.52 -10.68
CA LEU A 60 0.45 -0.97 -9.37
C LEU A 60 -1.00 -0.46 -9.38
N ASN A 61 -1.39 0.24 -10.42
CA ASN A 61 -2.77 0.74 -10.55
C ASN A 61 -3.76 -0.41 -10.61
N GLU A 62 -3.46 -1.45 -11.36
CA GLU A 62 -4.35 -2.61 -11.47
C GLU A 62 -4.48 -3.34 -10.13
N LEU A 63 -3.36 -3.62 -9.47
CA LEU A 63 -3.37 -4.30 -8.17
C LEU A 63 -4.09 -3.46 -7.11
N SER A 64 -3.91 -2.16 -7.13
CA SER A 64 -4.59 -1.23 -6.20
C SER A 64 -6.09 -1.18 -6.45
N LYS A 65 -6.49 -1.13 -7.72
CA LYS A 65 -7.90 -1.10 -8.13
C LYS A 65 -8.66 -2.33 -7.63
N HIS A 66 -8.00 -3.49 -7.63
CA HIS A 66 -8.59 -4.74 -7.17
C HIS A 66 -8.41 -4.99 -5.67
N GLY A 67 -7.85 -4.04 -4.93
CA GLY A 67 -7.67 -4.16 -3.49
C GLY A 67 -6.60 -5.16 -3.06
N ILE A 68 -5.73 -5.57 -3.98
CA ILE A 68 -4.67 -6.54 -3.70
C ILE A 68 -3.51 -5.88 -2.95
N ILE A 69 -3.23 -4.64 -3.30
CA ILE A 69 -2.31 -3.74 -2.58
C ILE A 69 -3.06 -2.45 -2.28
N LYS A 70 -2.47 -1.60 -1.47
CA LYS A 70 -3.04 -0.31 -1.13
C LYS A 70 -2.22 0.83 -1.70
N MET A 71 -2.89 1.80 -2.31
CA MET A 71 -2.28 3.03 -2.81
C MET A 71 -2.66 4.18 -1.89
N LEU A 72 -1.66 4.95 -1.45
CA LEU A 72 -1.85 6.17 -0.68
C LEU A 72 -1.61 7.36 -1.60
N GLU A 73 -2.65 8.14 -1.84
CA GLU A 73 -2.59 9.32 -2.70
C GLU A 73 -2.36 10.57 -1.86
N PHE A 74 -1.52 11.46 -2.35
CA PHE A 74 -1.19 12.72 -1.69
C PHE A 74 -1.25 13.86 -2.72
N ASP A 75 -1.73 15.03 -2.31
CA ASP A 75 -1.93 16.18 -3.22
C ASP A 75 -0.63 16.71 -3.81
N ARG A 76 0.46 16.70 -3.04
CA ARG A 76 1.74 17.31 -3.46
C ARG A 76 2.93 16.39 -3.31
N MET A 77 2.68 15.10 -3.25
CA MET A 77 3.70 14.08 -3.14
C MET A 77 3.38 12.96 -4.12
N GLU A 78 4.40 12.18 -4.44
CA GLU A 78 4.20 10.95 -5.18
C GLU A 78 3.29 10.00 -4.42
N ASN A 79 2.47 9.25 -5.14
CA ASN A 79 1.70 8.18 -4.55
C ASN A 79 2.62 7.14 -3.94
N ARG A 80 2.19 6.57 -2.83
CA ARG A 80 2.91 5.50 -2.14
C ARG A 80 2.09 4.24 -2.17
N TYR A 81 2.77 3.12 -2.08
CA TYR A 81 2.12 1.80 -2.19
C TYR A 81 2.55 0.92 -1.03
N GLU A 82 1.64 0.03 -0.62
CA GLU A 82 1.94 -0.91 0.45
C GLU A 82 1.25 -2.24 0.21
N ALA A 83 1.93 -3.32 0.59
CA ALA A 83 1.40 -4.68 0.50
C ALA A 83 0.42 -4.98 1.64
N ASN A 84 0.60 -4.33 2.79
CA ASN A 84 -0.24 -4.56 3.95
C ASN A 84 -1.58 -3.84 3.78
N THR A 85 -2.63 -4.60 3.47
CA THR A 85 -4.00 -4.09 3.32
C THR A 85 -4.82 -4.22 4.59
N ALA A 86 -4.25 -4.78 5.67
CA ALA A 86 -4.90 -4.83 6.97
C ALA A 86 -5.11 -3.41 7.50
N GLU A 87 -6.18 -3.23 8.28
CA GLU A 87 -6.53 -1.92 8.82
C GLU A 87 -5.44 -1.43 9.78
N HIS A 88 -4.91 -0.25 9.52
CA HIS A 88 -3.89 0.38 10.35
C HIS A 88 -3.92 1.90 10.17
N ILE A 89 -3.24 2.59 11.08
CA ILE A 89 -3.10 4.04 11.00
C ILE A 89 -1.77 4.35 10.33
N ASN A 90 -1.78 5.24 9.35
CA ASN A 90 -0.56 5.77 8.74
C ASN A 90 -0.17 7.06 9.45
N LEU A 91 1.05 7.08 9.99
CA LEU A 91 1.61 8.27 10.64
C LEU A 91 2.53 8.95 9.63
N ILE A 92 2.15 10.15 9.20
CA ILE A 92 2.85 10.86 8.14
C ILE A 92 3.61 12.04 8.72
N CYS A 93 4.94 12.04 8.58
CA CYS A 93 5.78 13.13 9.04
C CYS A 93 5.73 14.29 8.06
N LYS A 94 5.34 15.47 8.55
CA LYS A 94 5.30 16.69 7.73
C LYS A 94 6.70 17.17 7.34
N GLY A 95 7.72 16.81 8.11
CA GLY A 95 9.09 17.24 7.85
C GLY A 95 9.77 16.40 6.78
N CYS A 96 10.03 15.13 7.05
CA CYS A 96 10.78 14.26 6.15
C CYS A 96 9.91 13.41 5.22
N LYS A 97 8.59 13.48 5.35
CA LYS A 97 7.60 12.74 4.56
C LYS A 97 7.62 11.22 4.79
N LYS A 98 8.30 10.78 5.85
CA LYS A 98 8.30 9.38 6.26
C LYS A 98 6.89 8.94 6.66
N ILE A 99 6.53 7.72 6.29
CA ILE A 99 5.26 7.12 6.67
C ILE A 99 5.53 5.92 7.56
N MET A 100 4.91 5.91 8.74
CA MET A 100 5.03 4.82 9.70
C MET A 100 3.67 4.20 9.94
N ASP A 101 3.65 2.89 10.17
CA ASP A 101 2.42 2.18 10.49
C ASP A 101 2.23 2.11 12.00
N TYR A 102 0.99 2.28 12.43
CA TYR A 102 0.59 2.08 13.80
C TYR A 102 -0.68 1.22 13.82
N LYS A 103 -0.63 0.13 14.56
CA LYS A 103 -1.80 -0.75 14.69
C LYS A 103 -2.73 -0.17 15.76
N PRO A 104 -3.97 0.19 15.43
CA PRO A 104 -4.89 0.73 16.42
C PRO A 104 -5.27 -0.33 17.46
N PRO A 105 -5.55 0.08 18.71
CA PRO A 105 -5.93 -0.86 19.76
C PRO A 105 -7.30 -1.51 19.54
N PHE A 106 -8.11 -0.93 18.65
CA PHE A 106 -9.41 -1.47 18.28
C PHE A 106 -9.68 -1.17 16.81
N ILE A 107 -10.56 -1.96 16.23
CA ILE A 107 -10.97 -1.83 14.83
C ILE A 107 -12.44 -1.46 14.80
N VAL A 108 -12.82 -0.53 13.92
CA VAL A 108 -14.23 -0.17 13.74
C VAL A 108 -14.93 -1.34 13.04
N ASP A 109 -16.05 -1.76 13.60
CA ASP A 109 -16.86 -2.83 13.01
C ASP A 109 -17.68 -2.26 11.85
N THR A 110 -17.26 -2.57 10.63
CA THR A 110 -17.94 -2.10 9.42
C THR A 110 -19.30 -2.77 9.21
N HIS A 111 -19.52 -3.96 9.78
CA HIS A 111 -20.84 -4.60 9.78
C HIS A 111 -21.86 -3.79 10.58
N GLU A 112 -21.43 -3.22 11.69
CA GLU A 112 -22.29 -2.37 12.51
C GLU A 112 -22.71 -1.11 11.74
N ILE A 113 -21.77 -0.52 10.99
CA ILE A 113 -22.07 0.61 10.11
C ILE A 113 -23.13 0.21 9.08
N SER A 114 -22.96 -0.95 8.46
CA SER A 114 -23.92 -1.46 7.48
C SER A 114 -25.32 -1.61 8.07
N LYS A 115 -25.42 -2.17 9.26
CA LYS A 115 -26.72 -2.38 9.92
C LYS A 115 -27.40 -1.07 10.35
N LYS A 116 -26.62 -0.16 10.95
CA LYS A 116 -27.19 1.07 11.53
C LYS A 116 -27.41 2.16 10.50
N CYS A 117 -26.50 2.27 9.53
CA CYS A 117 -26.50 3.38 8.57
C CYS A 117 -26.90 2.96 7.16
N ARG A 118 -27.08 1.68 6.92
CA ARG A 118 -27.32 1.12 5.58
C ARG A 118 -26.26 1.60 4.59
N PHE A 119 -25.00 1.55 5.03
CA PHE A 119 -23.87 2.02 4.27
C PHE A 119 -22.83 0.90 4.20
N TRP A 120 -22.42 0.54 3.01
CA TRP A 120 -21.47 -0.58 2.81
C TRP A 120 -20.08 -0.04 2.57
N VAL A 121 -19.24 -0.21 3.59
CA VAL A 121 -17.85 0.25 3.54
C VAL A 121 -17.06 -0.66 2.58
N THR A 122 -16.39 -0.05 1.60
CA THR A 122 -15.53 -0.77 0.67
C THR A 122 -14.05 -0.58 0.99
N ASP A 123 -13.69 0.52 1.62
CA ASP A 123 -12.31 0.85 1.92
C ASP A 123 -12.27 1.89 3.03
N SER A 124 -11.10 2.07 3.63
CA SER A 124 -10.89 3.09 4.66
C SER A 124 -9.49 3.66 4.56
N ARG A 125 -9.34 4.89 5.02
CA ARG A 125 -8.04 5.56 5.06
C ARG A 125 -7.96 6.33 6.37
N LEU A 126 -7.01 5.95 7.22
CA LEU A 126 -6.84 6.59 8.52
C LEU A 126 -5.41 7.11 8.62
N GLU A 127 -5.26 8.41 8.73
CA GLU A 127 -3.97 9.09 8.70
C GLU A 127 -3.86 10.10 9.83
N TYR A 128 -2.70 10.14 10.47
CA TYR A 128 -2.35 11.17 11.42
C TYR A 128 -1.11 11.91 10.90
N TYR A 129 -1.10 13.20 11.04
CA TYR A 129 -0.05 14.09 10.53
C TYR A 129 0.68 14.73 11.70
N GLY A 130 1.99 14.72 11.65
CA GLY A 130 2.81 15.28 12.71
C GLY A 130 4.29 15.27 12.36
N TYR A 131 5.13 15.06 13.35
CA TYR A 131 6.57 15.04 13.14
C TYR A 131 7.17 13.81 13.80
N CYS A 132 8.06 13.11 13.09
CA CYS A 132 8.79 11.97 13.64
C CYS A 132 9.80 12.48 14.70
N GLN A 133 10.41 11.54 15.40
CA GLN A 133 11.35 11.88 16.48
C GLN A 133 12.45 12.84 16.02
N GLU A 134 13.02 12.60 14.85
CA GLU A 134 14.09 13.43 14.31
C GLU A 134 13.61 14.83 13.91
N CYS A 135 12.45 14.92 13.27
CA CYS A 135 11.90 16.19 12.80
C CYS A 135 11.28 17.02 13.92
N SER A 136 10.82 16.38 15.02
CA SER A 136 10.24 17.09 16.15
C SER A 136 11.28 17.85 16.97
N LYS A 137 12.56 17.53 16.80
CA LYS A 137 13.66 18.19 17.50
C LYS A 137 14.13 19.48 16.83
N LYS A 138 13.58 19.83 15.69
CA LYS A 138 13.99 21.04 14.96
C LYS A 138 13.11 22.24 15.26
#